data_dbd6be3030ae4fb64b5db465bf9df75b
#
_entry.id   dbd6be3030ae4fb64b5db465bf9df75b
#
_cell.length_a   1.000
_cell.length_b   1.000
_cell.length_c   1.000
_cell.angle_alpha   90.00
_cell.angle_beta   90.00
_cell.angle_gamma   90.00
#
_symmetry.space_group_name_H-M   'P 1'
#
loop_
_entity.id
_entity.type
_entity.pdbx_description
1 polymer ?
#
loop_
_entity_poly.entity_id
_entity_poly.type
_entity_poly.pdbx_seq_one_letter_code
_entity_poly.pdbx_strand_id
1 'polypeptide(L)'
;MPRLAYLLKKFPRLSETFILNELLGQEALGADVTVFSRRPADDEPRHPQLARLRAPVVQLPPSKEVDPWGELFAEGDDELLPRVRAAVAALRPYGHPRFPSLLAEAVLLRRLAREQGVGHVHAHFATDGALVAHLLHALGGPGYSLTLHAKDIYRDTVDARLLDRLVAGSAFSVTVCDANVEHLRGMLGADALSRVRRLYNGIDLALFAPDGRVGDADHVLSIGRLVEKKGFLVLLEALALLAREGRAVRATLVGEGEDRALIEARVAELGLSGRVRLAGALPQDVVLDLMRSATLFALPCLVGEDGNRDALPTVLLEALAAGLPCVSTPVTGIPEILDGGRAGVLVPERDAPATARALAALLDDPERRARLSRAGRAHAQRCFDLAVQAHVLHGWFAQALAAAATPAAGRPTCTSPA
;
A
#
# COMPACT_ATOMS: atom_id res chain seq x y z
N MET A 1 3.11 27.25 1.19
CA MET A 1 2.56 26.47 0.07
C MET A 1 1.11 26.13 0.38
N PRO A 2 0.23 25.95 -0.63
CA PRO A 2 -1.11 25.45 -0.37
C PRO A 2 -1.05 24.09 0.33
N ARG A 3 -2.04 23.79 1.18
CA ARG A 3 -2.09 22.57 1.98
C ARG A 3 -2.28 21.33 1.11
N LEU A 4 -1.59 20.25 1.43
CA LEU A 4 -1.78 18.92 0.85
C LEU A 4 -2.78 18.14 1.71
N ALA A 5 -3.82 17.57 1.11
CA ALA A 5 -4.75 16.70 1.81
C ALA A 5 -4.58 15.24 1.40
N TYR A 6 -4.63 14.33 2.36
CA TYR A 6 -4.76 12.88 2.11
C TYR A 6 -6.20 12.45 2.30
N LEU A 7 -6.78 11.82 1.31
CA LEU A 7 -8.14 11.26 1.36
C LEU A 7 -8.07 9.76 1.54
N LEU A 8 -8.40 9.29 2.74
CA LEU A 8 -8.23 7.90 3.16
C LEU A 8 -9.58 7.26 3.50
N LYS A 9 -9.71 5.94 3.26
CA LYS A 9 -10.92 5.20 3.63
C LYS A 9 -11.13 5.23 5.15
N LYS A 10 -10.08 4.97 5.92
CA LYS A 10 -10.01 4.99 7.38
C LYS A 10 -8.58 5.37 7.78
N PHE A 11 -8.42 6.15 8.82
CA PHE A 11 -7.10 6.45 9.36
C PHE A 11 -7.20 6.75 10.87
N PRO A 12 -6.25 6.24 11.69
CA PRO A 12 -5.16 5.34 11.34
C PRO A 12 -5.60 3.87 11.16
N ARG A 13 -4.75 3.05 10.50
CA ARG A 13 -4.89 1.59 10.38
C ARG A 13 -3.56 0.90 10.60
N LEU A 14 -3.56 -0.15 11.42
CA LEU A 14 -2.35 -0.92 11.75
C LEU A 14 -1.71 -1.56 10.50
N SER A 15 -2.52 -2.07 9.58
CA SER A 15 -2.05 -2.75 8.36
C SER A 15 -1.63 -1.82 7.22
N GLU A 16 -1.73 -0.49 7.38
CA GLU A 16 -1.42 0.52 6.37
C GLU A 16 -0.28 1.44 6.82
N THR A 17 0.76 0.86 7.44
CA THR A 17 1.95 1.58 7.96
C THR A 17 2.65 2.42 6.90
N PHE A 18 2.61 2.00 5.64
CA PHE A 18 3.19 2.73 4.51
C PHE A 18 2.55 4.12 4.33
N ILE A 19 1.24 4.28 4.61
CA ILE A 19 0.57 5.60 4.57
C ILE A 19 1.07 6.49 5.70
N LEU A 20 1.18 5.95 6.92
CA LEU A 20 1.72 6.71 8.06
C LEU A 20 3.17 7.14 7.79
N ASN A 21 4.01 6.25 7.26
CA ASN A 21 5.39 6.55 6.90
C ASN A 21 5.46 7.66 5.83
N GLU A 22 4.58 7.60 4.83
CA GLU A 22 4.49 8.62 3.79
C GLU A 22 4.10 9.99 4.37
N LEU A 23 3.07 10.05 5.22
CA LEU A 23 2.64 11.26 5.92
C LEU A 23 3.78 11.87 6.75
N LEU A 24 4.46 11.06 7.57
CA LEU A 24 5.60 11.50 8.37
C LEU A 24 6.77 11.99 7.50
N GLY A 25 7.00 11.34 6.37
CA GLY A 25 8.00 11.75 5.39
C GLY A 25 7.67 13.12 4.77
N GLN A 26 6.41 13.37 4.41
CA GLN A 26 5.98 14.67 3.89
C GLN A 26 6.08 15.78 4.93
N GLU A 27 5.69 15.52 6.17
CA GLU A 27 5.85 16.47 7.28
C GLU A 27 7.32 16.80 7.58
N ALA A 28 8.21 15.80 7.49
CA ALA A 28 9.64 16.01 7.68
C ALA A 28 10.25 16.92 6.60
N LEU A 29 9.66 16.93 5.39
CA LEU A 29 10.02 17.81 4.28
C LEU A 29 9.31 19.18 4.32
N GLY A 30 8.56 19.45 5.39
CA GLY A 30 7.89 20.75 5.60
C GLY A 30 6.57 20.91 4.87
N ALA A 31 5.95 19.83 4.38
CA ALA A 31 4.60 19.90 3.83
C ALA A 31 3.58 20.21 4.94
N ASP A 32 2.66 21.14 4.66
CA ASP A 32 1.46 21.35 5.47
C ASP A 32 0.39 20.34 5.03
N VAL A 33 0.14 19.35 5.88
CA VAL A 33 -0.69 18.19 5.56
C VAL A 33 -1.95 18.15 6.41
N THR A 34 -3.08 17.75 5.83
CA THR A 34 -4.30 17.34 6.54
C THR A 34 -4.75 15.96 6.05
N VAL A 35 -5.41 15.20 6.92
CA VAL A 35 -5.94 13.88 6.58
C VAL A 35 -7.47 13.92 6.66
N PHE A 36 -8.15 13.65 5.56
CA PHE A 36 -9.60 13.39 5.54
C PHE A 36 -9.84 11.88 5.64
N SER A 37 -10.39 11.45 6.76
CA SER A 37 -10.78 10.05 6.97
C SER A 37 -12.26 9.88 6.67
N ARG A 38 -12.58 9.08 5.64
CA ARG A 38 -13.95 8.88 5.17
C ARG A 38 -14.80 8.05 6.13
N ARG A 39 -14.18 7.27 7.01
CA ARG A 39 -14.82 6.43 8.02
C ARG A 39 -14.01 6.44 9.31
N PRO A 40 -14.64 6.18 10.45
CA PRO A 40 -13.93 6.02 11.71
C PRO A 40 -12.82 4.96 11.61
N ALA A 41 -11.75 5.16 12.36
CA ALA A 41 -10.71 4.15 12.54
C ALA A 41 -11.29 2.89 13.19
N ASP A 42 -10.69 1.76 12.88
CA ASP A 42 -11.03 0.50 13.56
C ASP A 42 -10.48 0.51 14.99
N ASP A 43 -11.07 -0.30 15.87
CA ASP A 43 -10.55 -0.53 17.23
C ASP A 43 -9.39 -1.53 17.17
N GLU A 44 -8.27 -1.06 16.61
CA GLU A 44 -7.02 -1.82 16.44
C GLU A 44 -5.92 -1.17 17.28
N PRO A 45 -4.89 -1.94 17.70
CA PRO A 45 -3.68 -1.37 18.27
C PRO A 45 -3.09 -0.31 17.33
N ARG A 46 -2.67 0.82 17.89
CA ARG A 46 -2.11 1.92 17.11
C ARG A 46 -0.60 1.80 16.98
N HIS A 47 -0.10 2.16 15.82
CA HIS A 47 1.34 2.21 15.56
C HIS A 47 2.00 3.29 16.45
N PRO A 48 3.10 3.01 17.17
CA PRO A 48 3.74 3.98 18.07
C PRO A 48 4.15 5.29 17.36
N GLN A 49 4.55 5.20 16.11
CA GLN A 49 4.94 6.38 15.30
C GLN A 49 3.78 7.34 15.04
N LEU A 50 2.53 6.95 15.24
CA LEU A 50 1.37 7.83 15.10
C LEU A 50 1.47 9.06 16.02
N ALA A 51 2.10 8.92 17.19
CA ALA A 51 2.33 10.04 18.11
C ALA A 51 3.24 11.15 17.53
N ARG A 52 3.98 10.86 16.46
CA ARG A 52 4.83 11.83 15.76
C ARG A 52 4.09 12.63 14.70
N LEU A 53 2.91 12.17 14.26
CA LEU A 53 2.09 12.83 13.24
C LEU A 53 1.47 14.12 13.81
N ARG A 54 1.70 15.23 13.10
CA ARG A 54 1.16 16.56 13.45
C ARG A 54 -0.07 16.92 12.62
N ALA A 55 -0.23 16.30 11.45
CA ALA A 55 -1.33 16.55 10.54
C ALA A 55 -2.68 16.33 11.24
N PRO A 56 -3.60 17.31 11.19
CA PRO A 56 -4.95 17.13 11.70
C PRO A 56 -5.66 16.01 10.92
N VAL A 57 -6.37 15.16 11.66
CA VAL A 57 -7.23 14.13 11.09
C VAL A 57 -8.68 14.57 11.19
N VAL A 58 -9.28 14.88 10.06
CA VAL A 58 -10.68 15.31 9.96
C VAL A 58 -11.52 14.10 9.59
N GLN A 59 -12.37 13.67 10.52
CA GLN A 59 -13.33 12.60 10.29
C GLN A 59 -14.51 13.14 9.49
N LEU A 60 -14.75 12.60 8.29
CA LEU A 60 -15.93 12.94 7.51
C LEU A 60 -17.18 12.25 8.10
N PRO A 61 -18.33 12.92 8.08
CA PRO A 61 -19.59 12.30 8.47
C PRO A 61 -19.94 11.17 7.50
N PRO A 62 -20.73 10.17 7.94
CA PRO A 62 -21.28 9.17 7.04
C PRO A 62 -22.03 9.82 5.86
N SER A 63 -21.83 9.34 4.64
CA SER A 63 -22.42 9.96 3.43
C SER A 63 -23.96 10.10 3.49
N LYS A 64 -24.64 9.26 4.27
CA LYS A 64 -26.10 9.33 4.50
C LYS A 64 -26.52 10.52 5.38
N GLU A 65 -25.58 11.09 6.13
CA GLU A 65 -25.80 12.24 7.01
C GLU A 65 -25.40 13.57 6.33
N VAL A 66 -24.81 13.49 5.15
CA VAL A 66 -24.50 14.67 4.34
C VAL A 66 -25.78 15.12 3.64
N ASP A 67 -26.16 16.38 3.83
CA ASP A 67 -27.18 17.02 3.02
C ASP A 67 -26.55 17.63 1.74
N PRO A 68 -26.53 16.91 0.61
CA PRO A 68 -25.86 17.41 -0.59
C PRO A 68 -26.55 18.64 -1.17
N TRP A 69 -27.84 18.82 -0.92
CA TRP A 69 -28.58 19.99 -1.41
C TRP A 69 -28.27 21.24 -0.58
N GLY A 70 -28.26 21.08 0.76
CA GLY A 70 -27.80 22.13 1.66
C GLY A 70 -26.39 22.60 1.32
N GLU A 71 -25.45 21.65 1.12
CA GLU A 71 -24.08 21.98 0.73
C GLU A 71 -23.99 22.64 -0.67
N LEU A 72 -24.80 22.21 -1.64
CA LEU A 72 -24.83 22.80 -2.98
C LEU A 72 -25.36 24.24 -3.01
N PHE A 73 -26.36 24.54 -2.17
CA PHE A 73 -26.99 25.86 -2.15
C PHE A 73 -26.38 26.83 -1.14
N ALA A 74 -25.64 26.32 -0.14
CA ALA A 74 -25.02 27.16 0.89
C ALA A 74 -23.91 28.09 0.33
N GLU A 75 -23.29 27.73 -0.79
CA GLU A 75 -22.11 28.43 -1.31
C GLU A 75 -22.41 29.57 -2.27
N GLY A 76 -23.63 29.67 -2.83
CA GLY A 76 -23.97 30.69 -3.82
C GLY A 76 -23.12 30.63 -5.10
N ASP A 77 -22.62 29.43 -5.45
CA ASP A 77 -21.77 29.21 -6.63
C ASP A 77 -22.65 28.78 -7.82
N ASP A 78 -22.97 29.76 -8.70
CA ASP A 78 -23.82 29.56 -9.88
C ASP A 78 -23.24 28.52 -10.86
N GLU A 79 -21.92 28.26 -10.83
CA GLU A 79 -21.27 27.29 -11.68
C GLU A 79 -21.33 25.85 -11.13
N LEU A 80 -21.68 25.67 -9.87
CA LEU A 80 -21.60 24.34 -9.23
C LEU A 80 -22.64 23.38 -9.81
N LEU A 81 -23.89 23.79 -10.01
CA LEU A 81 -24.92 22.93 -10.60
C LEU A 81 -24.60 22.48 -12.03
N PRO A 82 -24.13 23.33 -12.96
CA PRO A 82 -23.62 22.88 -14.25
C PRO A 82 -22.50 21.84 -14.14
N ARG A 83 -21.56 22.01 -13.21
CA ARG A 83 -20.46 21.06 -12.96
C ARG A 83 -20.98 19.73 -12.42
N VAL A 84 -21.94 19.74 -11.50
CA VAL A 84 -22.60 18.51 -11.01
C VAL A 84 -23.26 17.76 -12.16
N ARG A 85 -24.02 18.46 -13.04
CA ARG A 85 -24.65 17.82 -14.21
C ARG A 85 -23.62 17.20 -15.15
N ALA A 86 -22.53 17.89 -15.41
CA ALA A 86 -21.44 17.40 -16.26
C ALA A 86 -20.77 16.17 -15.64
N ALA A 87 -20.46 16.20 -14.33
CA ALA A 87 -19.87 15.07 -13.61
C ALA A 87 -20.79 13.84 -13.60
N VAL A 88 -22.09 14.04 -13.34
CA VAL A 88 -23.09 12.96 -13.39
C VAL A 88 -23.17 12.37 -14.80
N ALA A 89 -23.26 13.20 -15.84
CA ALA A 89 -23.31 12.72 -17.22
C ALA A 89 -22.07 11.92 -17.61
N ALA A 90 -20.88 12.36 -17.17
CA ALA A 90 -19.61 11.71 -17.47
C ALA A 90 -19.41 10.38 -16.74
N LEU A 91 -19.93 10.23 -15.51
CA LEU A 91 -19.65 9.07 -14.64
C LEU A 91 -20.81 8.08 -14.53
N ARG A 92 -22.05 8.48 -14.86
CA ARG A 92 -23.21 7.57 -14.87
C ARG A 92 -23.00 6.30 -15.72
N PRO A 93 -22.32 6.33 -16.88
CA PRO A 93 -22.12 5.14 -17.70
C PRO A 93 -21.34 4.02 -17.03
N TYR A 94 -20.55 4.32 -15.97
CA TYR A 94 -19.79 3.32 -15.24
C TYR A 94 -20.62 2.55 -14.21
N GLY A 95 -21.86 2.98 -13.92
CA GLY A 95 -22.80 2.23 -13.07
C GLY A 95 -22.36 2.00 -11.65
N HIS A 96 -21.48 2.87 -11.09
CA HIS A 96 -20.95 2.65 -9.73
C HIS A 96 -22.09 2.69 -8.68
N PRO A 97 -22.31 1.62 -7.90
CA PRO A 97 -23.52 1.47 -7.07
C PRO A 97 -23.63 2.53 -5.96
N ARG A 98 -22.50 3.08 -5.52
CA ARG A 98 -22.43 4.09 -4.47
C ARG A 98 -22.31 5.52 -5.00
N PHE A 99 -22.47 5.73 -6.31
CA PHE A 99 -22.24 7.03 -6.96
C PHE A 99 -22.95 8.20 -6.27
N PRO A 100 -24.28 8.13 -5.92
CA PRO A 100 -24.95 9.25 -5.26
C PRO A 100 -24.32 9.64 -3.92
N SER A 101 -23.94 8.65 -3.10
CA SER A 101 -23.28 8.87 -1.81
C SER A 101 -21.89 9.48 -1.96
N LEU A 102 -21.14 9.06 -2.99
CA LEU A 102 -19.80 9.58 -3.26
C LEU A 102 -19.84 10.99 -3.83
N LEU A 103 -20.87 11.32 -4.60
CA LEU A 103 -21.11 12.68 -5.07
C LEU A 103 -21.42 13.62 -3.89
N ALA A 104 -22.30 13.22 -2.97
CA ALA A 104 -22.60 13.99 -1.76
C ALA A 104 -21.32 14.24 -0.93
N GLU A 105 -20.49 13.21 -0.76
CA GLU A 105 -19.22 13.31 -0.05
C GLU A 105 -18.24 14.27 -0.75
N ALA A 106 -18.19 14.27 -2.09
CA ALA A 106 -17.36 15.18 -2.87
C ALA A 106 -17.79 16.64 -2.76
N VAL A 107 -19.11 16.90 -2.70
CA VAL A 107 -19.67 18.25 -2.48
C VAL A 107 -19.27 18.78 -1.11
N LEU A 108 -19.45 17.98 -0.04
CA LEU A 108 -19.01 18.34 1.30
C LEU A 108 -17.49 18.61 1.33
N LEU A 109 -16.72 17.70 0.75
CA LEU A 109 -15.26 17.79 0.75
C LEU A 109 -14.76 19.04 0.00
N ARG A 110 -15.50 19.50 -1.04
CA ARG A 110 -15.20 20.75 -1.75
C ARG A 110 -15.23 21.95 -0.81
N ARG A 111 -16.25 22.08 0.04
CA ARG A 111 -16.34 23.14 1.06
C ARG A 111 -15.19 23.03 2.07
N LEU A 112 -14.99 21.84 2.64
CA LEU A 112 -13.93 21.63 3.63
C LEU A 112 -12.53 21.89 3.07
N ALA A 113 -12.26 21.47 1.83
CA ALA A 113 -10.99 21.72 1.16
C ALA A 113 -10.74 23.24 0.98
N ARG A 114 -11.77 23.99 0.60
CA ARG A 114 -11.68 25.46 0.46
C ARG A 114 -11.45 26.13 1.81
N GLU A 115 -12.20 25.76 2.83
CA GLU A 115 -12.07 26.31 4.19
C GLU A 115 -10.67 26.08 4.77
N GLN A 116 -10.05 24.94 4.46
CA GLN A 116 -8.72 24.58 4.95
C GLN A 116 -7.57 25.00 4.03
N GLY A 117 -7.86 25.64 2.89
CA GLY A 117 -6.84 26.07 1.93
C GLY A 117 -6.11 24.92 1.24
N VAL A 118 -6.81 23.80 1.01
CA VAL A 118 -6.26 22.61 0.32
C VAL A 118 -6.05 22.91 -1.15
N GLY A 119 -4.82 22.78 -1.61
CA GLY A 119 -4.44 22.97 -3.02
C GLY A 119 -4.33 21.67 -3.83
N HIS A 120 -4.16 20.54 -3.17
CA HIS A 120 -4.05 19.23 -3.81
C HIS A 120 -4.55 18.11 -2.89
N VAL A 121 -5.20 17.10 -3.47
CA VAL A 121 -5.69 15.91 -2.75
C VAL A 121 -4.98 14.66 -3.23
N HIS A 122 -4.39 13.90 -2.34
CA HIS A 122 -3.82 12.59 -2.63
C HIS A 122 -4.69 11.49 -2.04
N ALA A 123 -5.16 10.55 -2.88
CA ALA A 123 -5.98 9.44 -2.43
C ALA A 123 -5.23 8.12 -2.58
N HIS A 124 -5.16 7.35 -1.49
CA HIS A 124 -4.71 5.97 -1.55
C HIS A 124 -5.85 5.05 -1.95
N PHE A 125 -5.53 4.08 -2.80
CA PHE A 125 -6.45 3.11 -3.41
C PHE A 125 -7.39 3.72 -4.46
N ALA A 126 -7.34 3.20 -5.68
CA ALA A 126 -8.20 3.60 -6.79
C ALA A 126 -9.64 3.04 -6.65
N THR A 127 -10.24 3.24 -5.48
CA THR A 127 -11.60 2.82 -5.14
C THR A 127 -12.50 4.04 -4.93
N ASP A 128 -13.47 3.94 -4.03
CA ASP A 128 -14.38 5.05 -3.69
C ASP A 128 -13.66 6.38 -3.39
N GLY A 129 -12.48 6.33 -2.70
CA GLY A 129 -11.70 7.53 -2.38
C GLY A 129 -11.20 8.24 -3.63
N ALA A 130 -10.71 7.48 -4.62
CA ALA A 130 -10.28 8.04 -5.89
C ALA A 130 -11.44 8.63 -6.69
N LEU A 131 -12.62 7.99 -6.66
CA LEU A 131 -13.81 8.53 -7.31
C LEU A 131 -14.28 9.84 -6.62
N VAL A 132 -14.21 9.91 -5.28
CA VAL A 132 -14.50 11.17 -4.56
C VAL A 132 -13.50 12.26 -4.92
N ALA A 133 -12.20 11.95 -4.99
CA ALA A 133 -11.19 12.94 -5.40
C ALA A 133 -11.39 13.42 -6.84
N HIS A 134 -11.75 12.52 -7.76
CA HIS A 134 -12.08 12.88 -9.14
C HIS A 134 -13.34 13.74 -9.23
N LEU A 135 -14.40 13.39 -8.49
CA LEU A 135 -15.62 14.19 -8.40
C LEU A 135 -15.32 15.58 -7.80
N LEU A 136 -14.59 15.65 -6.71
CA LEU A 136 -14.16 16.90 -6.09
C LEU A 136 -13.49 17.83 -7.10
N HIS A 137 -12.55 17.30 -7.88
CA HIS A 137 -11.87 18.05 -8.94
C HIS A 137 -12.86 18.50 -10.05
N ALA A 138 -13.74 17.61 -10.50
CA ALA A 138 -14.76 17.92 -11.51
C ALA A 138 -15.74 19.02 -11.06
N LEU A 139 -15.98 19.11 -9.75
CA LEU A 139 -16.79 20.16 -9.11
C LEU A 139 -16.03 21.49 -8.91
N GLY A 140 -14.83 21.62 -9.45
CA GLY A 140 -14.00 22.83 -9.34
C GLY A 140 -13.20 22.92 -8.04
N GLY A 141 -13.06 21.82 -7.33
CA GLY A 141 -12.13 21.69 -6.19
C GLY A 141 -10.67 21.47 -6.64
N PRO A 142 -9.76 21.23 -5.69
CA PRO A 142 -8.35 21.04 -5.98
C PRO A 142 -8.09 19.88 -6.93
N GLY A 143 -6.93 19.91 -7.60
CA GLY A 143 -6.41 18.76 -8.37
C GLY A 143 -6.12 17.58 -7.46
N TYR A 144 -5.97 16.40 -8.05
CA TYR A 144 -5.72 15.20 -7.26
C TYR A 144 -4.64 14.29 -7.88
N SER A 145 -4.10 13.42 -7.03
CA SER A 145 -3.22 12.32 -7.40
C SER A 145 -3.64 11.04 -6.67
N LEU A 146 -3.17 9.90 -7.15
CA LEU A 146 -3.56 8.58 -6.66
C LEU A 146 -2.34 7.73 -6.31
N THR A 147 -2.46 6.86 -5.30
CA THR A 147 -1.60 5.68 -5.16
C THR A 147 -2.42 4.42 -5.41
N LEU A 148 -2.04 3.69 -6.47
CA LEU A 148 -2.67 2.46 -6.93
C LEU A 148 -2.05 1.27 -6.22
N HIS A 149 -2.85 0.44 -5.57
CA HIS A 149 -2.42 -0.76 -4.86
C HIS A 149 -2.91 -2.03 -5.55
N ALA A 150 -2.33 -3.18 -5.22
CA ALA A 150 -2.63 -4.45 -5.88
C ALA A 150 -4.13 -4.76 -6.01
N LYS A 151 -4.91 -4.54 -4.96
CA LYS A 151 -6.35 -4.83 -4.99
C LYS A 151 -7.15 -3.94 -5.95
N ASP A 152 -6.58 -2.79 -6.33
CA ASP A 152 -7.22 -1.79 -7.20
C ASP A 152 -6.96 -2.08 -8.68
N ILE A 153 -6.00 -2.97 -8.97
CA ILE A 153 -5.53 -3.22 -10.33
C ILE A 153 -5.55 -4.71 -10.72
N TYR A 154 -5.54 -5.65 -9.75
CA TYR A 154 -5.46 -7.09 -10.05
C TYR A 154 -6.74 -7.87 -9.80
N ARG A 155 -7.66 -7.37 -8.98
CA ARG A 155 -8.89 -8.10 -8.70
C ARG A 155 -9.79 -8.16 -9.92
N ASP A 156 -10.50 -9.26 -10.09
CA ASP A 156 -11.48 -9.46 -11.18
C ASP A 156 -12.64 -8.46 -11.13
N THR A 157 -12.87 -7.82 -9.97
CA THR A 157 -13.91 -6.80 -9.78
C THR A 157 -13.50 -5.39 -10.22
N VAL A 158 -12.29 -5.20 -10.73
CA VAL A 158 -11.79 -3.88 -11.18
C VAL A 158 -12.45 -3.50 -12.51
N ASP A 159 -13.16 -2.38 -12.55
CA ASP A 159 -13.60 -1.78 -13.82
C ASP A 159 -12.43 -0.99 -14.44
N ALA A 160 -11.77 -1.58 -15.42
CA ALA A 160 -10.63 -0.98 -16.12
C ALA A 160 -10.95 0.37 -16.78
N ARG A 161 -12.20 0.56 -17.26
CA ARG A 161 -12.61 1.81 -17.89
C ARG A 161 -12.75 2.94 -16.86
N LEU A 162 -13.29 2.61 -15.67
CA LEU A 162 -13.37 3.59 -14.58
C LEU A 162 -11.97 3.90 -14.07
N LEU A 163 -11.11 2.89 -13.89
CA LEU A 163 -9.71 3.08 -13.48
C LEU A 163 -8.97 4.00 -14.47
N ASP A 164 -9.07 3.74 -15.77
CA ASP A 164 -8.51 4.59 -16.83
C ASP A 164 -8.96 6.05 -16.69
N ARG A 165 -10.27 6.27 -16.51
CA ARG A 165 -10.85 7.59 -16.31
C ARG A 165 -10.29 8.31 -15.09
N LEU A 166 -10.17 7.61 -13.96
CA LEU A 166 -9.66 8.18 -12.71
C LEU A 166 -8.18 8.54 -12.83
N VAL A 167 -7.39 7.69 -13.48
CA VAL A 167 -5.96 7.91 -13.70
C VAL A 167 -5.74 9.04 -14.70
N ALA A 168 -6.43 9.06 -15.82
CA ALA A 168 -6.34 10.12 -16.84
C ALA A 168 -6.73 11.51 -16.29
N GLY A 169 -7.66 11.57 -15.33
CA GLY A 169 -8.05 12.83 -14.67
C GLY A 169 -7.10 13.29 -13.57
N SER A 170 -6.14 12.47 -13.13
CA SER A 170 -5.20 12.81 -12.06
C SER A 170 -4.05 13.67 -12.56
N ALA A 171 -3.41 14.43 -11.67
CA ALA A 171 -2.16 15.13 -11.97
C ALA A 171 -1.02 14.11 -12.19
N PHE A 172 -1.00 13.07 -11.37
CA PHE A 172 -0.16 11.87 -11.50
C PHE A 172 -0.77 10.74 -10.69
N SER A 173 -0.40 9.51 -11.03
CA SER A 173 -0.75 8.32 -10.26
C SER A 173 0.49 7.50 -9.94
N VAL A 174 0.61 7.07 -8.70
CA VAL A 174 1.74 6.27 -8.21
C VAL A 174 1.35 4.81 -8.17
N THR A 175 2.28 3.92 -8.49
CA THR A 175 2.19 2.51 -8.14
C THR A 175 3.52 2.01 -7.58
N VAL A 176 3.49 0.91 -6.82
CA VAL A 176 4.55 0.59 -5.87
C VAL A 176 5.63 -0.36 -6.41
N CYS A 177 5.53 -0.82 -7.68
CA CYS A 177 6.54 -1.67 -8.32
C CYS A 177 6.44 -1.62 -9.85
N ASP A 178 7.49 -2.02 -10.55
CA ASP A 178 7.53 -2.04 -12.01
C ASP A 178 6.58 -3.10 -12.59
N ALA A 179 6.40 -4.23 -11.89
CA ALA A 179 5.42 -5.24 -12.27
C ALA A 179 3.99 -4.67 -12.34
N ASN A 180 3.62 -3.76 -11.44
CA ASN A 180 2.34 -3.06 -11.50
C ASN A 180 2.26 -2.12 -12.72
N VAL A 181 3.34 -1.40 -13.05
CA VAL A 181 3.38 -0.53 -14.23
C VAL A 181 3.15 -1.35 -15.50
N GLU A 182 3.81 -2.50 -15.60
CA GLU A 182 3.63 -3.40 -16.75
C GLU A 182 2.21 -3.94 -16.84
N HIS A 183 1.61 -4.33 -15.73
CA HIS A 183 0.20 -4.76 -15.69
C HIS A 183 -0.74 -3.63 -16.14
N LEU A 184 -0.55 -2.42 -15.62
CA LEU A 184 -1.35 -1.24 -15.99
C LEU A 184 -1.21 -0.86 -17.46
N ARG A 185 -0.06 -1.15 -18.10
CA ARG A 185 0.13 -0.94 -19.55
C ARG A 185 -0.84 -1.75 -20.40
N GLY A 186 -1.24 -2.92 -19.93
CA GLY A 186 -2.27 -3.75 -20.57
C GLY A 186 -3.72 -3.30 -20.32
N MET A 187 -3.94 -2.39 -19.36
CA MET A 187 -5.27 -2.00 -18.90
C MET A 187 -5.65 -0.56 -19.27
N LEU A 188 -4.70 0.36 -19.32
CA LEU A 188 -4.92 1.79 -19.43
C LEU A 188 -4.63 2.31 -20.82
N GLY A 189 -5.38 3.32 -21.26
CA GLY A 189 -5.07 4.08 -22.46
C GLY A 189 -3.79 4.93 -22.30
N ALA A 190 -3.25 5.41 -23.40
CA ALA A 190 -1.97 6.11 -23.45
C ALA A 190 -1.93 7.37 -22.55
N ASP A 191 -3.01 8.15 -22.50
CA ASP A 191 -3.10 9.36 -21.65
C ASP A 191 -3.04 9.01 -20.18
N ALA A 192 -3.84 8.04 -19.72
CA ALA A 192 -3.81 7.55 -18.35
C ALA A 192 -2.45 6.95 -17.99
N LEU A 193 -1.90 6.10 -18.85
CA LEU A 193 -0.60 5.45 -18.62
C LEU A 193 0.55 6.47 -18.49
N SER A 194 0.50 7.58 -19.24
CA SER A 194 1.51 8.65 -19.17
C SER A 194 1.60 9.33 -17.80
N ARG A 195 0.56 9.19 -16.98
CA ARG A 195 0.48 9.75 -15.62
C ARG A 195 0.95 8.78 -14.55
N VAL A 196 1.13 7.50 -14.90
CA VAL A 196 1.57 6.48 -13.96
C VAL A 196 3.08 6.58 -13.71
N ARG A 197 3.46 6.61 -12.43
CA ARG A 197 4.85 6.67 -11.97
C ARG A 197 5.09 5.56 -10.95
N ARG A 198 6.24 4.93 -11.03
CA ARG A 198 6.65 3.95 -10.00
C ARG A 198 7.29 4.68 -8.83
N LEU A 199 6.87 4.35 -7.61
CA LEU A 199 7.50 4.76 -6.36
C LEU A 199 7.40 3.61 -5.36
N TYR A 200 8.51 3.07 -4.90
CA TYR A 200 8.50 2.02 -3.89
C TYR A 200 7.98 2.54 -2.55
N ASN A 201 7.36 1.66 -1.76
CA ASN A 201 7.10 1.96 -0.37
C ASN A 201 8.44 2.16 0.36
N GLY A 202 8.60 3.30 1.03
CA GLY A 202 9.77 3.58 1.85
C GLY A 202 9.65 2.94 3.24
N ILE A 203 10.79 2.53 3.80
CA ILE A 203 10.91 2.05 5.16
C ILE A 203 11.95 2.85 5.94
N ASP A 204 11.76 2.97 7.25
CA ASP A 204 12.72 3.59 8.15
C ASP A 204 13.90 2.63 8.39
N LEU A 205 14.97 2.82 7.62
CA LEU A 205 16.16 1.98 7.67
C LEU A 205 16.88 2.00 9.02
N ALA A 206 16.74 3.07 9.79
CA ALA A 206 17.36 3.19 11.10
C ALA A 206 16.61 2.33 12.13
N LEU A 207 15.28 2.31 12.04
CA LEU A 207 14.43 1.49 12.89
C LEU A 207 14.72 -0.01 12.73
N PHE A 208 14.94 -0.45 11.49
CA PHE A 208 15.24 -1.85 11.16
C PHE A 208 16.75 -2.15 11.07
N ALA A 209 17.60 -1.31 11.67
CA ALA A 209 19.04 -1.58 11.64
C ALA A 209 19.37 -2.87 12.41
N PRO A 210 20.25 -3.74 11.85
CA PRO A 210 20.79 -4.87 12.57
C PRO A 210 21.52 -4.39 13.84
N ASP A 211 21.38 -5.11 14.94
CA ASP A 211 22.02 -4.78 16.23
C ASP A 211 23.21 -5.69 16.56
N GLY A 212 23.62 -6.54 15.61
CA GLY A 212 24.76 -7.45 15.76
C GLY A 212 24.46 -8.72 16.57
N ARG A 213 23.22 -8.96 17.02
CA ARG A 213 22.85 -10.23 17.65
C ARG A 213 23.03 -11.40 16.68
N VAL A 214 23.46 -12.53 17.22
CA VAL A 214 23.44 -13.81 16.52
C VAL A 214 22.02 -14.36 16.66
N GLY A 215 21.37 -14.65 15.53
CA GLY A 215 20.01 -15.20 15.51
C GLY A 215 19.92 -16.57 16.18
N ASP A 216 18.74 -16.90 16.68
CA ASP A 216 18.40 -18.23 17.19
C ASP A 216 18.61 -19.29 16.11
N ALA A 217 19.29 -20.39 16.45
CA ALA A 217 19.53 -21.47 15.50
C ALA A 217 18.20 -22.02 14.96
N ASP A 218 18.14 -22.19 13.62
CA ASP A 218 17.03 -22.83 12.90
C ASP A 218 15.64 -22.22 13.14
N HIS A 219 15.59 -20.88 13.33
CA HIS A 219 14.35 -20.15 13.54
C HIS A 219 13.90 -19.42 12.27
N VAL A 220 12.74 -19.79 11.75
CA VAL A 220 12.07 -19.15 10.60
C VAL A 220 11.00 -18.20 11.11
N LEU A 221 11.09 -16.93 10.73
CA LEU A 221 10.07 -15.92 11.01
C LEU A 221 9.21 -15.70 9.77
N SER A 222 7.90 -15.58 9.95
CA SER A 222 6.96 -15.16 8.92
C SER A 222 5.97 -14.16 9.50
N ILE A 223 5.74 -13.04 8.80
CA ILE A 223 4.89 -11.94 9.29
C ILE A 223 3.92 -11.52 8.19
N GLY A 224 2.64 -11.38 8.56
CA GLY A 224 1.62 -10.87 7.66
C GLY A 224 0.21 -11.15 8.14
N ARG A 225 -0.78 -10.53 7.49
CA ARG A 225 -2.16 -10.93 7.73
C ARG A 225 -2.34 -12.41 7.40
N LEU A 226 -3.06 -13.15 8.23
CA LEU A 226 -3.33 -14.56 7.99
C LEU A 226 -4.46 -14.67 6.94
N VAL A 227 -4.06 -14.58 5.67
CA VAL A 227 -4.93 -14.65 4.49
C VAL A 227 -4.22 -15.43 3.38
N GLU A 228 -4.96 -16.04 2.46
CA GLU A 228 -4.49 -16.96 1.42
C GLU A 228 -3.23 -16.45 0.71
N LYS A 229 -3.24 -15.24 0.20
CA LYS A 229 -2.16 -14.68 -0.63
C LYS A 229 -0.79 -14.56 0.07
N LYS A 230 -0.73 -14.75 1.38
CA LYS A 230 0.54 -14.76 2.14
C LYS A 230 1.26 -16.12 2.12
N GLY A 231 0.55 -17.18 1.70
CA GLY A 231 1.14 -18.51 1.50
C GLY A 231 1.54 -19.24 2.77
N PHE A 232 0.93 -18.92 3.94
CA PHE A 232 1.25 -19.58 5.19
C PHE A 232 1.07 -21.10 5.14
N LEU A 233 0.05 -21.60 4.41
CA LEU A 233 -0.16 -23.04 4.25
C LEU A 233 1.00 -23.71 3.51
N VAL A 234 1.53 -23.06 2.46
CA VAL A 234 2.72 -23.55 1.73
C VAL A 234 3.95 -23.59 2.64
N LEU A 235 4.12 -22.56 3.49
CA LEU A 235 5.20 -22.55 4.47
C LEU A 235 5.06 -23.69 5.49
N LEU A 236 3.85 -23.97 6.01
CA LEU A 236 3.61 -25.07 6.94
C LEU A 236 3.93 -26.42 6.31
N GLU A 237 3.55 -26.64 5.06
CA GLU A 237 3.90 -27.86 4.32
C GLU A 237 5.40 -28.00 4.14
N ALA A 238 6.12 -26.92 3.81
CA ALA A 238 7.57 -26.90 3.74
C ALA A 238 8.23 -27.24 5.09
N LEU A 239 7.73 -26.67 6.18
CA LEU A 239 8.24 -26.99 7.54
C LEU A 239 7.96 -28.44 7.93
N ALA A 240 6.83 -29.02 7.52
CA ALA A 240 6.51 -30.42 7.75
C ALA A 240 7.45 -31.37 6.99
N LEU A 241 7.88 -31.00 5.77
CA LEU A 241 8.89 -31.73 5.01
C LEU A 241 10.22 -31.73 5.79
N LEU A 242 10.68 -30.58 6.26
CA LEU A 242 11.91 -30.47 7.03
C LEU A 242 11.84 -31.26 8.34
N ALA A 243 10.70 -31.25 9.01
CA ALA A 243 10.49 -32.03 10.23
C ALA A 243 10.57 -33.55 9.97
N ARG A 244 10.02 -34.05 8.85
CA ARG A 244 10.13 -35.45 8.43
C ARG A 244 11.56 -35.87 8.08
N GLU A 245 12.39 -34.93 7.61
CA GLU A 245 13.83 -35.12 7.42
C GLU A 245 14.64 -35.09 8.74
N GLY A 246 13.98 -34.98 9.90
CA GLY A 246 14.62 -34.94 11.21
C GLY A 246 15.20 -33.58 11.60
N ARG A 247 14.94 -32.50 10.83
CA ARG A 247 15.45 -31.16 11.16
C ARG A 247 14.68 -30.53 12.32
N ALA A 248 15.39 -29.85 13.21
CA ALA A 248 14.82 -29.20 14.40
C ALA A 248 14.35 -27.75 14.13
N VAL A 249 13.84 -27.48 12.93
CA VAL A 249 13.40 -26.13 12.53
C VAL A 249 12.19 -25.68 13.35
N ARG A 250 12.25 -24.47 13.88
CA ARG A 250 11.16 -23.78 14.57
C ARG A 250 10.66 -22.62 13.72
N ALA A 251 9.38 -22.27 13.83
CA ALA A 251 8.84 -21.11 13.16
C ALA A 251 7.95 -20.27 14.06
N THR A 252 7.97 -18.95 13.86
CA THR A 252 7.02 -18.02 14.46
C THR A 252 6.24 -17.33 13.35
N LEU A 253 4.90 -17.48 13.38
CA LEU A 253 3.97 -16.80 12.48
C LEU A 253 3.34 -15.63 13.25
N VAL A 254 3.55 -14.41 12.75
CA VAL A 254 3.05 -13.17 13.39
C VAL A 254 1.96 -12.56 12.52
N GLY A 255 0.82 -12.27 13.11
CA GLY A 255 -0.31 -11.61 12.48
C GLY A 255 -1.65 -12.25 12.85
N GLU A 256 -2.72 -11.59 12.41
CA GLU A 256 -4.11 -12.03 12.52
C GLU A 256 -4.76 -12.02 11.13
N GLY A 257 -5.87 -12.75 10.98
CA GLY A 257 -6.61 -12.80 9.73
C GLY A 257 -7.65 -13.90 9.69
N GLU A 258 -8.42 -13.92 8.62
CA GLU A 258 -9.53 -14.83 8.40
C GLU A 258 -9.10 -16.31 8.33
N ASP A 259 -7.88 -16.60 7.90
CA ASP A 259 -7.35 -17.96 7.79
C ASP A 259 -6.75 -18.51 9.10
N ARG A 260 -6.84 -17.77 10.24
CA ARG A 260 -6.23 -18.21 11.49
C ARG A 260 -6.62 -19.63 11.88
N ALA A 261 -7.91 -19.92 11.92
CA ALA A 261 -8.42 -21.24 12.30
C ALA A 261 -7.94 -22.34 11.35
N LEU A 262 -7.88 -22.04 10.04
CA LEU A 262 -7.38 -22.97 9.03
C LEU A 262 -5.87 -23.25 9.23
N ILE A 263 -5.08 -22.24 9.53
CA ILE A 263 -3.64 -22.35 9.81
C ILE A 263 -3.41 -23.18 11.09
N GLU A 264 -4.17 -22.92 12.17
CA GLU A 264 -4.09 -23.67 13.42
C GLU A 264 -4.41 -25.16 13.20
N ALA A 265 -5.49 -25.47 12.47
CA ALA A 265 -5.84 -26.82 12.11
C ALA A 265 -4.75 -27.52 11.29
N ARG A 266 -4.15 -26.79 10.33
CA ARG A 266 -3.05 -27.33 9.50
C ARG A 266 -1.79 -27.59 10.29
N VAL A 267 -1.45 -26.76 11.28
CA VAL A 267 -0.33 -26.99 12.21
C VAL A 267 -0.53 -28.30 12.98
N ALA A 268 -1.75 -28.54 13.48
CA ALA A 268 -2.06 -29.76 14.24
C ALA A 268 -2.01 -31.01 13.31
N GLU A 269 -2.63 -30.94 12.14
CA GLU A 269 -2.66 -32.03 11.14
C GLU A 269 -1.24 -32.44 10.69
N LEU A 270 -0.37 -31.48 10.48
CA LEU A 270 1.02 -31.73 10.08
C LEU A 270 1.95 -32.13 11.24
N GLY A 271 1.47 -32.20 12.47
CA GLY A 271 2.26 -32.54 13.65
C GLY A 271 3.28 -31.45 14.04
N LEU A 272 2.99 -30.19 13.74
CA LEU A 272 3.90 -29.05 13.95
C LEU A 272 3.65 -28.28 15.27
N SER A 273 2.70 -28.71 16.13
CA SER A 273 2.28 -27.95 17.32
C SER A 273 3.42 -27.60 18.29
N GLY A 274 4.49 -28.40 18.36
CA GLY A 274 5.67 -28.11 19.16
C GLY A 274 6.76 -27.28 18.45
N ARG A 275 6.59 -26.96 17.18
CA ARG A 275 7.59 -26.32 16.32
C ARG A 275 7.14 -24.99 15.74
N VAL A 276 5.83 -24.79 15.54
CA VAL A 276 5.23 -23.58 14.97
C VAL A 276 4.44 -22.85 16.05
N ARG A 277 4.80 -21.60 16.29
CA ARG A 277 4.07 -20.69 17.18
C ARG A 277 3.29 -19.67 16.35
N LEU A 278 1.96 -19.63 16.51
CA LEU A 278 1.13 -18.53 16.05
C LEU A 278 1.09 -17.45 17.14
N ALA A 279 1.78 -16.35 16.91
CA ALA A 279 2.00 -15.32 17.94
C ALA A 279 0.90 -14.26 17.98
N GLY A 280 -0.05 -14.26 17.00
CA GLY A 280 -1.05 -13.21 16.89
C GLY A 280 -0.46 -11.90 16.37
N ALA A 281 -1.22 -10.83 16.47
CA ALA A 281 -0.73 -9.48 16.21
C ALA A 281 0.18 -9.04 17.36
N LEU A 282 1.37 -8.56 17.04
CA LEU A 282 2.37 -8.13 18.01
C LEU A 282 2.69 -6.63 17.86
N PRO A 283 3.07 -5.94 18.95
CA PRO A 283 3.62 -4.59 18.88
C PRO A 283 4.90 -4.54 18.05
N GLN A 284 5.20 -3.37 17.48
CA GLN A 284 6.33 -3.19 16.56
C GLN A 284 7.70 -3.51 17.19
N ASP A 285 7.92 -3.14 18.43
CA ASP A 285 9.14 -3.43 19.17
C ASP A 285 9.38 -4.93 19.31
N VAL A 286 8.34 -5.70 19.61
CA VAL A 286 8.41 -7.17 19.67
C VAL A 286 8.68 -7.77 18.28
N VAL A 287 8.06 -7.21 17.23
CA VAL A 287 8.32 -7.64 15.83
C VAL A 287 9.79 -7.38 15.46
N LEU A 288 10.34 -6.22 15.84
CA LEU A 288 11.75 -5.88 15.62
C LEU A 288 12.69 -6.86 16.32
N ASP A 289 12.40 -7.22 17.58
CA ASP A 289 13.20 -8.19 18.30
C ASP A 289 13.13 -9.59 17.66
N LEU A 290 11.96 -10.00 17.17
CA LEU A 290 11.84 -11.25 16.43
C LEU A 290 12.64 -11.22 15.12
N MET A 291 12.61 -10.10 14.37
CA MET A 291 13.41 -9.96 13.14
C MET A 291 14.91 -10.03 13.42
N ARG A 292 15.38 -9.48 14.55
CA ARG A 292 16.79 -9.50 14.95
C ARG A 292 17.26 -10.85 15.48
N SER A 293 16.33 -11.66 16.02
CA SER A 293 16.64 -12.97 16.60
C SER A 293 16.40 -14.15 15.66
N ALA A 294 15.63 -13.97 14.58
CA ALA A 294 15.38 -15.03 13.62
C ALA A 294 16.60 -15.35 12.74
N THR A 295 16.68 -16.59 12.26
CA THR A 295 17.72 -17.02 11.30
C THR A 295 17.35 -16.68 9.87
N LEU A 296 16.07 -16.86 9.51
CA LEU A 296 15.53 -16.66 8.18
C LEU A 296 14.16 -15.98 8.25
N PHE A 297 13.84 -15.24 7.21
CA PHE A 297 12.47 -14.78 6.96
C PHE A 297 11.89 -15.55 5.77
N ALA A 298 10.67 -16.08 5.90
CA ALA A 298 10.00 -16.79 4.83
C ALA A 298 8.56 -16.28 4.65
N LEU A 299 8.24 -15.85 3.43
CA LEU A 299 6.88 -15.43 3.08
C LEU A 299 6.60 -15.86 1.63
N PRO A 300 6.20 -17.12 1.39
CA PRO A 300 5.96 -17.65 0.05
C PRO A 300 4.60 -17.17 -0.47
N CYS A 301 4.48 -15.85 -0.74
CA CYS A 301 3.29 -15.23 -1.27
C CYS A 301 2.77 -15.94 -2.52
N LEU A 302 1.46 -15.85 -2.74
CA LEU A 302 0.81 -16.44 -3.90
C LEU A 302 -0.28 -15.51 -4.47
N VAL A 303 -0.74 -15.81 -5.65
CA VAL A 303 -1.93 -15.21 -6.22
C VAL A 303 -3.15 -15.95 -5.66
N GLY A 304 -4.03 -15.22 -4.96
CA GLY A 304 -5.26 -15.77 -4.42
C GLY A 304 -6.27 -16.12 -5.51
N GLU A 305 -7.28 -16.91 -5.16
CA GLU A 305 -8.33 -17.36 -6.09
C GLU A 305 -9.13 -16.19 -6.69
N ASP A 306 -9.28 -15.07 -5.95
CA ASP A 306 -9.92 -13.82 -6.40
C ASP A 306 -9.00 -12.90 -7.22
N GLY A 307 -7.85 -13.40 -7.68
CA GLY A 307 -6.82 -12.62 -8.35
C GLY A 307 -6.01 -11.69 -7.44
N ASN A 308 -6.39 -11.57 -6.16
CA ASN A 308 -5.71 -10.71 -5.19
C ASN A 308 -4.29 -11.23 -4.89
N ARG A 309 -3.34 -10.31 -4.82
CA ARG A 309 -1.93 -10.60 -4.55
C ARG A 309 -1.26 -9.45 -3.82
N ASP A 310 -0.08 -9.66 -3.29
CA ASP A 310 0.71 -8.55 -2.77
C ASP A 310 1.53 -7.91 -3.90
N ALA A 311 1.46 -6.58 -4.02
CA ALA A 311 2.29 -5.86 -4.97
C ALA A 311 3.73 -5.72 -4.44
N LEU A 312 3.87 -5.21 -3.22
CA LEU A 312 5.17 -4.96 -2.59
C LEU A 312 5.02 -5.19 -1.06
N PRO A 313 5.17 -6.43 -0.56
CA PRO A 313 5.02 -6.74 0.86
C PRO A 313 6.05 -5.99 1.71
N THR A 314 5.61 -5.02 2.50
CA THR A 314 6.51 -4.17 3.31
C THR A 314 7.33 -4.96 4.31
N VAL A 315 6.77 -6.05 4.86
CA VAL A 315 7.49 -6.94 5.79
C VAL A 315 8.73 -7.60 5.18
N LEU A 316 8.76 -7.81 3.85
CA LEU A 316 9.98 -8.25 3.16
C LEU A 316 11.02 -7.14 3.07
N LEU A 317 10.60 -5.89 2.86
CA LEU A 317 11.48 -4.73 2.90
C LEU A 317 12.10 -4.56 4.29
N GLU A 318 11.27 -4.70 5.32
CA GLU A 318 11.66 -4.64 6.73
C GLU A 318 12.66 -5.75 7.09
N ALA A 319 12.40 -6.99 6.66
CA ALA A 319 13.30 -8.11 6.85
C ALA A 319 14.67 -7.90 6.16
N LEU A 320 14.68 -7.41 4.91
CA LEU A 320 15.92 -7.04 4.22
C LEU A 320 16.67 -5.93 4.95
N ALA A 321 15.94 -4.92 5.43
CA ALA A 321 16.54 -3.82 6.20
C ALA A 321 17.13 -4.30 7.53
N ALA A 322 16.50 -5.28 8.17
CA ALA A 322 17.05 -5.95 9.37
C ALA A 322 18.24 -6.88 9.05
N GLY A 323 18.58 -7.06 7.78
CA GLY A 323 19.64 -7.97 7.37
C GLY A 323 19.24 -9.45 7.48
N LEU A 324 17.96 -9.75 7.54
CA LEU A 324 17.44 -11.11 7.65
C LEU A 324 17.35 -11.76 6.24
N PRO A 325 18.02 -12.90 5.98
CA PRO A 325 17.92 -13.57 4.69
C PRO A 325 16.51 -14.04 4.41
N CYS A 326 15.99 -13.68 3.23
CA CYS A 326 14.59 -13.88 2.85
C CYS A 326 14.42 -15.02 1.84
N VAL A 327 13.34 -15.81 2.02
CA VAL A 327 12.80 -16.75 1.04
C VAL A 327 11.38 -16.32 0.68
N SER A 328 11.10 -16.12 -0.62
CA SER A 328 9.77 -15.76 -1.10
C SER A 328 9.55 -16.24 -2.53
N THR A 329 8.47 -15.83 -3.17
CA THR A 329 8.03 -16.26 -4.49
C THR A 329 8.09 -15.11 -5.50
N PRO A 330 8.13 -15.37 -6.82
CA PRO A 330 8.19 -14.31 -7.83
C PRO A 330 6.82 -13.64 -8.09
N VAL A 331 6.02 -13.42 -7.05
CA VAL A 331 4.71 -12.76 -7.16
C VAL A 331 4.90 -11.24 -7.25
N THR A 332 4.42 -10.65 -8.32
CA THR A 332 4.36 -9.20 -8.60
C THR A 332 5.71 -8.50 -8.39
N GLY A 333 5.85 -7.61 -7.38
CA GLY A 333 7.06 -6.85 -7.09
C GLY A 333 8.06 -7.56 -6.18
N ILE A 334 7.81 -8.80 -5.76
CA ILE A 334 8.74 -9.53 -4.89
C ILE A 334 10.11 -9.77 -5.56
N PRO A 335 10.21 -10.07 -6.88
CA PRO A 335 11.50 -10.10 -7.55
C PRO A 335 12.28 -8.78 -7.45
N GLU A 336 11.59 -7.64 -7.46
CA GLU A 336 12.22 -6.32 -7.29
C GLU A 336 12.74 -6.15 -5.86
N ILE A 337 11.99 -6.62 -4.84
CA ILE A 337 12.44 -6.62 -3.44
C ILE A 337 13.69 -7.47 -3.27
N LEU A 338 13.72 -8.66 -3.85
CA LEU A 338 14.82 -9.61 -3.71
C LEU A 338 15.92 -9.46 -4.78
N ASP A 339 15.92 -8.33 -5.50
CA ASP A 339 16.93 -8.00 -6.53
C ASP A 339 17.12 -9.14 -7.54
N GLY A 340 16.02 -9.73 -8.03
CA GLY A 340 16.03 -10.85 -8.95
C GLY A 340 16.67 -12.13 -8.37
N GLY A 341 16.70 -12.27 -7.05
CA GLY A 341 17.33 -13.40 -6.34
C GLY A 341 18.74 -13.12 -5.83
N ARG A 342 19.31 -11.92 -6.05
CA ARG A 342 20.63 -11.52 -5.52
C ARG A 342 20.58 -11.12 -4.03
N ALA A 343 19.43 -10.61 -3.57
CA ALA A 343 19.20 -10.14 -2.21
C ALA A 343 18.36 -11.12 -1.36
N GLY A 344 17.93 -12.23 -1.91
CA GLY A 344 17.14 -13.26 -1.24
C GLY A 344 16.93 -14.47 -2.17
N VAL A 345 16.15 -15.43 -1.75
CA VAL A 345 15.87 -16.65 -2.54
C VAL A 345 14.44 -16.62 -3.05
N LEU A 346 14.27 -16.79 -4.36
CA LEU A 346 12.97 -16.94 -5.01
C LEU A 346 12.70 -18.43 -5.27
N VAL A 347 11.52 -18.89 -4.84
CA VAL A 347 11.02 -20.25 -5.07
C VAL A 347 9.72 -20.18 -5.88
N PRO A 348 9.35 -21.22 -6.63
CA PRO A 348 8.08 -21.25 -7.35
C PRO A 348 6.88 -21.04 -6.39
N GLU A 349 5.85 -20.40 -6.89
CA GLU A 349 4.59 -20.23 -6.19
C GLU A 349 3.93 -21.59 -5.92
N ARG A 350 3.31 -21.75 -4.75
CA ARG A 350 2.62 -22.99 -4.32
C ARG A 350 3.51 -24.24 -4.30
N ASP A 351 4.83 -24.09 -4.25
CA ASP A 351 5.80 -25.20 -4.22
C ASP A 351 6.42 -25.35 -2.82
N ALA A 352 5.76 -26.12 -1.97
CA ALA A 352 6.26 -26.43 -0.62
C ALA A 352 7.59 -27.21 -0.64
N PRO A 353 7.82 -28.22 -1.52
CA PRO A 353 9.12 -28.87 -1.67
C PRO A 353 10.25 -27.92 -2.03
N ALA A 354 10.05 -26.99 -2.97
CA ALA A 354 11.08 -26.00 -3.32
C ALA A 354 11.34 -25.03 -2.15
N THR A 355 10.29 -24.63 -1.44
CA THR A 355 10.41 -23.80 -0.24
C THR A 355 11.21 -24.52 0.85
N ALA A 356 10.93 -25.81 1.10
CA ALA A 356 11.68 -26.63 2.07
C ALA A 356 13.17 -26.74 1.70
N ARG A 357 13.46 -27.04 0.44
CA ARG A 357 14.86 -27.12 -0.04
C ARG A 357 15.59 -25.78 0.11
N ALA A 358 14.94 -24.66 -0.20
CA ALA A 358 15.52 -23.32 -0.06
C ALA A 358 15.83 -22.99 1.41
N LEU A 359 14.90 -23.29 2.31
CA LEU A 359 15.10 -23.12 3.76
C LEU A 359 16.24 -24.01 4.24
N ALA A 360 16.25 -25.31 3.92
CA ALA A 360 17.32 -26.23 4.29
C ALA A 360 18.69 -25.73 3.83
N ALA A 361 18.81 -25.36 2.56
CA ALA A 361 20.06 -24.89 1.98
C ALA A 361 20.60 -23.61 2.65
N LEU A 362 19.70 -22.72 3.12
CA LEU A 362 20.11 -21.55 3.87
C LEU A 362 20.45 -21.85 5.33
N LEU A 363 19.77 -22.79 5.98
CA LEU A 363 20.08 -23.22 7.34
C LEU A 363 21.45 -23.90 7.42
N ASP A 364 21.82 -24.66 6.38
CA ASP A 364 23.09 -25.40 6.30
C ASP A 364 24.30 -24.54 5.87
N ASP A 365 24.06 -23.34 5.28
CA ASP A 365 25.13 -22.49 4.74
C ASP A 365 25.15 -21.09 5.39
N PRO A 366 25.85 -20.93 6.53
CA PRO A 366 25.99 -19.63 7.22
C PRO A 366 26.64 -18.55 6.35
N GLU A 367 27.58 -18.93 5.48
CA GLU A 367 28.26 -17.97 4.61
C GLU A 367 27.29 -17.41 3.56
N ARG A 368 26.46 -18.27 2.98
CA ARG A 368 25.40 -17.85 2.05
C ARG A 368 24.40 -16.93 2.75
N ARG A 369 24.00 -17.26 3.98
CA ARG A 369 23.16 -16.35 4.78
C ARG A 369 23.80 -14.99 4.96
N ALA A 370 25.08 -14.95 5.35
CA ALA A 370 25.81 -13.70 5.53
C ALA A 370 25.96 -12.88 4.25
N ARG A 371 26.14 -13.55 3.10
CA ARG A 371 26.15 -12.88 1.79
C ARG A 371 24.79 -12.26 1.45
N LEU A 372 23.71 -13.03 1.61
CA LEU A 372 22.35 -12.55 1.33
C LEU A 372 21.92 -11.43 2.29
N SER A 373 22.28 -11.52 3.56
CA SER A 373 22.06 -10.47 4.57
C SER A 373 22.67 -9.14 4.12
N ARG A 374 23.96 -9.14 3.77
CA ARG A 374 24.65 -7.94 3.29
C ARG A 374 24.05 -7.41 1.99
N ALA A 375 23.78 -8.28 1.03
CA ALA A 375 23.18 -7.90 -0.25
C ALA A 375 21.77 -7.32 -0.08
N GLY A 376 20.95 -7.95 0.75
CA GLY A 376 19.59 -7.50 1.07
C GLY A 376 19.57 -6.13 1.74
N ARG A 377 20.40 -5.94 2.76
CA ARG A 377 20.52 -4.64 3.45
C ARG A 377 21.00 -3.54 2.49
N ALA A 378 22.03 -3.81 1.68
CA ALA A 378 22.51 -2.85 0.71
C ALA A 378 21.47 -2.50 -0.37
N HIS A 379 20.67 -3.49 -0.80
CA HIS A 379 19.57 -3.26 -1.72
C HIS A 379 18.46 -2.43 -1.08
N ALA A 380 18.07 -2.73 0.17
CA ALA A 380 17.08 -1.94 0.90
C ALA A 380 17.53 -0.47 1.04
N GLN A 381 18.80 -0.23 1.35
CA GLN A 381 19.37 1.13 1.44
C GLN A 381 19.32 1.89 0.11
N ARG A 382 19.56 1.22 -1.00
CA ARG A 382 19.55 1.87 -2.33
C ARG A 382 18.13 2.17 -2.82
N CYS A 383 17.18 1.30 -2.56
CA CYS A 383 15.89 1.31 -3.25
C CYS A 383 14.69 1.66 -2.36
N PHE A 384 14.76 1.39 -1.04
CA PHE A 384 13.60 1.46 -0.17
C PHE A 384 13.75 2.41 1.02
N ASP A 385 14.71 3.31 0.97
CA ASP A 385 14.89 4.35 2.00
C ASP A 385 13.70 5.31 2.01
N LEU A 386 13.04 5.43 3.18
CA LEU A 386 11.87 6.27 3.36
C LEU A 386 12.14 7.74 3.00
N ALA A 387 13.30 8.27 3.39
CA ALA A 387 13.62 9.67 3.13
C ALA A 387 13.76 9.95 1.63
N VAL A 388 14.36 9.01 0.89
CA VAL A 388 14.50 9.10 -0.57
C VAL A 388 13.13 9.03 -1.25
N GLN A 389 12.29 8.06 -0.89
CA GLN A 389 10.96 7.91 -1.50
C GLN A 389 10.06 9.12 -1.17
N ALA A 390 10.09 9.58 0.08
CA ALA A 390 9.34 10.77 0.50
C ALA A 390 9.77 12.03 -0.29
N HIS A 391 11.08 12.21 -0.52
CA HIS A 391 11.58 13.34 -1.28
C HIS A 391 11.11 13.33 -2.74
N VAL A 392 11.12 12.16 -3.39
CA VAL A 392 10.62 12.01 -4.76
C VAL A 392 9.13 12.38 -4.84
N LEU A 393 8.32 11.83 -3.93
CA LEU A 393 6.88 12.11 -3.90
C LEU A 393 6.60 13.58 -3.59
N HIS A 394 7.34 14.18 -2.66
CA HIS A 394 7.26 15.60 -2.34
C HIS A 394 7.49 16.48 -3.57
N GLY A 395 8.49 16.16 -4.38
CA GLY A 395 8.75 16.85 -5.63
C GLY A 395 7.56 16.78 -6.61
N TRP A 396 6.87 15.65 -6.69
CA TRP A 396 5.68 15.52 -7.53
C TRP A 396 4.48 16.30 -6.98
N PHE A 397 4.29 16.34 -5.67
CA PHE A 397 3.26 17.20 -5.05
C PHE A 397 3.56 18.68 -5.30
N ALA A 398 4.81 19.12 -5.16
CA ALA A 398 5.22 20.50 -5.43
C ALA A 398 4.93 20.90 -6.88
N GLN A 399 5.21 20.01 -7.85
CA GLN A 399 4.88 20.23 -9.27
C GLN A 399 3.36 20.33 -9.48
N ALA A 400 2.56 19.44 -8.88
CA ALA A 400 1.11 19.47 -9.01
C ALA A 400 0.50 20.76 -8.41
N LEU A 401 0.99 21.20 -7.25
CA LEU A 401 0.59 22.44 -6.60
C LEU A 401 0.96 23.68 -7.42
N ALA A 402 2.15 23.70 -8.01
CA ALA A 402 2.61 24.80 -8.87
C ALA A 402 1.77 24.91 -10.15
N ALA A 403 1.44 23.77 -10.78
CA ALA A 403 0.59 23.73 -11.98
C ALA A 403 -0.83 24.24 -11.69
N ALA A 404 -1.36 23.96 -10.50
CA ALA A 404 -2.68 24.45 -10.07
C ALA A 404 -2.71 25.97 -9.80
N ALA A 405 -1.57 26.56 -9.40
CA ALA A 405 -1.45 27.99 -9.13
C ALA A 405 -1.29 28.85 -10.41
N THR A 406 -0.95 28.23 -11.55
CA THR A 406 -0.82 28.95 -12.82
C THR A 406 -2.21 29.04 -13.49
N PRO A 407 -2.79 30.27 -13.67
CA PRO A 407 -4.05 30.41 -14.39
C PRO A 407 -3.90 29.80 -15.78
N ALA A 408 -4.87 29.01 -16.23
CA ALA A 408 -4.92 28.50 -17.61
C ALA A 408 -4.85 29.69 -18.56
N ALA A 409 -3.70 29.93 -19.14
CA ALA A 409 -3.53 30.90 -20.21
C ALA A 409 -4.54 30.55 -21.32
N GLY A 410 -5.46 31.48 -21.63
CA GLY A 410 -6.69 31.37 -22.39
C GLY A 410 -6.67 30.26 -23.45
N ARG A 411 -7.59 29.32 -23.30
CA ARG A 411 -8.01 28.52 -24.46
C ARG A 411 -8.59 29.48 -25.48
N PRO A 412 -8.10 29.48 -26.74
CA PRO A 412 -8.71 30.29 -27.76
C PRO A 412 -10.18 29.91 -27.88
N THR A 413 -11.05 30.88 -27.68
CA THR A 413 -12.48 30.77 -28.02
C THR A 413 -12.57 30.52 -29.51
N CYS A 414 -13.00 29.34 -29.90
CA CYS A 414 -13.35 29.02 -31.26
C CYS A 414 -14.58 29.91 -31.63
N THR A 415 -14.34 31.06 -32.21
CA THR A 415 -15.38 31.85 -32.87
C THR A 415 -15.71 31.11 -34.15
N SER A 416 -16.88 30.47 -34.21
CA SER A 416 -17.46 30.02 -35.46
C SER A 416 -17.73 31.24 -36.38
N PRO A 417 -17.32 31.19 -37.63
CA PRO A 417 -17.81 32.18 -38.62
C PRO A 417 -19.27 31.90 -38.93
N ALA A 418 -20.01 32.97 -39.12
CA ALA A 418 -21.42 33.05 -39.48
C ALA A 418 -21.76 32.35 -40.82
#